data_379860af4fba9887d0af19e0697eccae
#
_entry.id   379860af4fba9887d0af19e0697eccae
#
_cell.length_a   1.000
_cell.length_b   1.000
_cell.length_c   1.000
_cell.angle_alpha   90.00
_cell.angle_beta   90.00
_cell.angle_gamma   90.00
#
_symmetry.space_group_name_H-M   'P 1'
#
loop_
_entity.id
_entity.type
_entity.pdbx_description
1 polymer ?
#
loop_
_entity_poly.entity_id
_entity_poly.type
_entity_poly.pdbx_seq_one_letter_code
_entity_poly.pdbx_strand_id
1 'polypeptide(L)' 'MNGLYLAGAIISVALLAYLLVALLKPELF' A
#
# COMPACT_ATOMS: atom_id res chain seq x y z
N MET A 1 -5.82 10.52 -16.98
CA MET A 1 -5.15 9.40 -16.30
C MET A 1 -5.30 8.14 -17.12
N ASN A 2 -4.22 7.42 -17.29
CA ASN A 2 -4.33 6.17 -18.01
C ASN A 2 -4.35 5.01 -17.01
N GLY A 3 -4.66 3.82 -17.51
CA GLY A 3 -4.80 2.65 -16.64
C GLY A 3 -3.51 2.29 -15.94
N LEU A 4 -2.39 2.52 -16.58
CA LEU A 4 -1.10 2.20 -15.96
C LEU A 4 -0.84 3.09 -14.76
N TYR A 5 -1.19 4.35 -14.88
CA TYR A 5 -1.01 5.28 -13.80
C TYR A 5 -1.91 4.90 -12.61
N LEU A 6 -3.12 4.53 -12.93
CA LEU A 6 -4.07 4.15 -11.90
C LEU A 6 -3.61 2.88 -11.19
N ALA A 7 -3.14 1.91 -11.96
CA ALA A 7 -2.66 0.67 -11.36
C ALA A 7 -1.47 0.94 -10.44
N GLY A 8 -0.55 1.79 -10.87
CA GLY A 8 0.59 2.13 -10.04
C GLY A 8 0.18 2.81 -8.74
N ALA A 9 -0.81 3.69 -8.84
CA ALA A 9 -1.29 4.39 -7.65
C ALA A 9 -1.89 3.41 -6.64
N ILE A 10 -2.68 2.48 -7.11
CA ILE A 10 -3.31 1.50 -6.23
C ILE A 10 -2.26 0.63 -5.56
N ILE A 11 -1.29 0.17 -6.33
CA ILE A 11 -0.22 -0.66 -5.79
C ILE A 11 0.59 0.10 -4.76
N SER A 12 0.88 1.37 -5.06
CA SER A 12 1.66 2.20 -4.14
C SER A 12 0.94 2.38 -2.81
N VAL A 13 -0.34 2.66 -2.87
CA VAL A 13 -1.12 2.84 -1.65
C VAL A 13 -1.18 1.55 -0.85
N ALA A 14 -1.32 0.42 -1.54
CA ALA A 14 -1.37 -0.87 -0.87
C ALA A 14 -0.06 -1.15 -0.15
N LEU A 15 1.06 -0.85 -0.80
CA LEU A 15 2.37 -1.08 -0.18
C LEU A 15 2.58 -0.14 1.01
N LEU A 16 2.15 1.10 0.87
CA LEU A 16 2.27 2.06 1.97
C LEU A 16 1.46 1.60 3.17
N ALA A 17 0.24 1.15 2.93
CA ALA A 17 -0.61 0.67 4.01
C ALA A 17 0.02 -0.53 4.68
N TYR A 18 0.59 -1.43 3.89
CA TYR A 18 1.24 -2.61 4.43
C TYR A 18 2.39 -2.23 5.34
N LEU A 19 3.22 -1.28 4.90
CA LEU A 19 4.35 -0.85 5.70
C LEU A 19 3.91 -0.15 6.98
N LEU A 20 2.89 0.67 6.89
CA LEU A 20 2.37 1.36 8.06
C LEU A 20 1.88 0.37 9.11
N VAL A 21 1.13 -0.63 8.68
CA VAL A 21 0.62 -1.63 9.60
C VAL A 21 1.76 -2.41 10.21
N ALA A 22 2.77 -2.73 9.42
CA ALA A 22 3.92 -3.50 9.90
C ALA A 22 4.68 -2.73 10.98
N LEU A 23 4.74 -1.41 10.85
CA LEU A 23 5.48 -0.60 11.81
C LEU A 23 4.66 -0.29 13.05
N LEU A 24 3.37 -0.04 12.87
CA LEU A 24 2.53 0.35 13.98
C LEU A 24 1.98 -0.83 14.76
N LYS A 25 1.63 -1.90 14.06
CA LYS A 25 1.06 -3.07 14.70
C LYS A 25 1.62 -4.34 14.11
N PRO A 26 2.87 -4.65 14.42
CA PRO A 26 3.46 -5.89 13.92
C PRO A 26 2.78 -7.13 14.48
N GLU A 27 1.96 -6.96 15.50
CA GLU A 27 1.26 -8.09 16.13
C GLU A 27 -0.05 -8.43 15.45
N LEU A 28 -0.41 -7.67 14.46
CA LEU A 28 -1.65 -7.92 13.75
C LEU A 28 -1.70 -9.34 13.23
N PHE A 29 -0.60 -9.94 13.10
CA PHE A 29 -0.49 -11.27 12.56
C PHE A 29 -0.68 -12.33 13.65
#